data_ada7dd05a107306ef80ab48021888557
#
_entry.id   ada7dd05a107306ef80ab48021888557
#
_cell.length_a   1.000
_cell.length_b   1.000
_cell.length_c   1.000
_cell.angle_alpha   90.00
_cell.angle_beta   90.00
_cell.angle_gamma   90.00
#
_symmetry.space_group_name_H-M   'P 1'
#
loop_
_entity.id
_entity.type
_entity.pdbx_description
1 polymer ?
#
loop_
_entity_poly.entity_id
_entity_poly.type
_entity_poly.pdbx_seq_one_letter_code
_entity_poly.pdbx_strand_id
1 'polypeptide(L)'
;MITNFNRVPLMCFVLFFQILGHGNGSEVSYITRSPGGLIQLHLPLSSDKYAVLHRDDALTGTKRAIYIVQGNGDLSIARDPAPIPRSGFLRLQIHQNSRQADTDGDGIPDLTEMNSPGLMNPLNSASAIGTSKGRVHIPDKQTYETLSHRDNFPGSANISEVKFVIYDIHTKSPKLYFVNSKRYEYHYTFSRDAVNRYNSNSLFNNHTYFTNSRRRNTAGSIVYHPNYVSPSGQTGIYTVEFWPADPVAFRFIETSFEMIVSSMPFLDGQIAYHPASETQRTLHQSEISQYKKSHVAVIDSEDLFGNSTYSALNTGECFGTLKFITGAQTMSSRDIVILRNIPNDITHVSGIITEQNQTPLSHINLKAKQNGTPNAYLKNASTDPRITPLIGQNVKLSISPDGIEIRIASQEETEAYFEKIRPSKTSFPERNLDYDQIAQLSDIDFSMSSA
;
A
#
# COMPACT_ATOMS: atom_id res chain seq x y z
N MET A 1 -44.61 -2.15 -9.67
CA MET A 1 -45.01 -2.75 -8.38
C MET A 1 -43.79 -3.40 -7.77
N ILE A 2 -43.12 -2.70 -6.85
CA ILE A 2 -41.87 -3.13 -6.24
C ILE A 2 -42.23 -3.63 -4.86
N THR A 3 -42.08 -4.90 -4.61
CA THR A 3 -42.19 -5.49 -3.26
C THR A 3 -41.06 -6.48 -3.08
N ASN A 4 -40.05 -6.06 -2.32
CA ASN A 4 -39.43 -6.78 -1.19
C ASN A 4 -38.12 -6.05 -0.83
N PHE A 5 -38.23 -5.09 0.07
CA PHE A 5 -37.11 -4.50 0.78
C PHE A 5 -36.99 -5.15 2.15
N ASN A 6 -35.85 -5.78 2.43
CA ASN A 6 -35.43 -6.06 3.80
C ASN A 6 -35.19 -4.74 4.52
N ARG A 7 -35.93 -4.51 5.60
CA ARG A 7 -36.04 -3.25 6.34
C ARG A 7 -34.74 -2.93 7.06
N VAL A 8 -33.99 -1.93 6.52
CA VAL A 8 -33.09 -1.07 7.27
C VAL A 8 -33.72 0.32 7.24
N PRO A 9 -33.69 1.15 8.32
CA PRO A 9 -34.42 2.41 8.37
C PRO A 9 -33.96 3.34 7.26
N LEU A 10 -34.93 3.77 6.49
CA LEU A 10 -34.79 4.64 5.31
C LEU A 10 -34.49 6.07 5.77
N MET A 11 -33.21 6.45 5.88
CA MET A 11 -32.84 7.85 5.74
C MET A 11 -33.00 8.19 4.26
N CYS A 12 -33.85 9.17 3.96
CA CYS A 12 -34.14 9.63 2.59
C CYS A 12 -32.87 9.96 1.82
N PHE A 13 -32.47 9.05 0.92
CA PHE A 13 -31.49 9.32 -0.12
C PHE A 13 -32.24 9.72 -1.39
N VAL A 14 -32.09 10.96 -1.83
CA VAL A 14 -32.56 11.38 -3.14
C VAL A 14 -31.46 11.02 -4.13
N LEU A 15 -31.58 9.86 -4.76
CA LEU A 15 -30.77 9.47 -5.91
C LEU A 15 -31.38 10.05 -7.17
N PHE A 16 -30.76 11.07 -7.76
CA PHE A 16 -31.13 11.56 -9.08
C PHE A 16 -30.36 10.77 -10.13
N PHE A 17 -31.09 10.06 -10.99
CA PHE A 17 -30.54 9.43 -12.19
C PHE A 17 -30.79 10.34 -13.38
N GLN A 18 -29.72 10.76 -14.05
CA GLN A 18 -29.83 11.35 -15.36
C GLN A 18 -29.23 10.39 -16.39
N ILE A 19 -30.09 9.76 -17.18
CA ILE A 19 -29.69 8.93 -18.32
C ILE A 19 -29.52 9.86 -19.51
N LEU A 20 -28.29 10.07 -19.94
CA LEU A 20 -27.97 10.80 -21.16
C LEU A 20 -27.65 9.78 -22.26
N GLY A 21 -28.67 9.36 -23.01
CA GLY A 21 -28.51 8.54 -24.19
C GLY A 21 -29.08 9.26 -25.42
N HIS A 22 -28.30 9.31 -26.49
CA HIS A 22 -28.85 9.58 -27.80
C HIS A 22 -29.36 8.26 -28.38
N GLY A 23 -30.63 7.94 -28.15
CA GLY A 23 -31.32 6.79 -28.75
C GLY A 23 -31.99 5.89 -27.71
N ASN A 24 -33.24 5.60 -27.94
CA ASN A 24 -34.20 4.73 -27.27
C ASN A 24 -33.69 3.94 -26.01
N GLY A 25 -34.09 4.44 -24.84
CA GLY A 25 -34.42 3.75 -23.65
C GLY A 25 -33.55 2.54 -23.20
N SER A 26 -32.45 2.80 -22.50
CA SER A 26 -31.91 1.81 -21.59
C SER A 26 -32.23 2.27 -20.18
N GLU A 27 -33.30 1.76 -19.62
CA GLU A 27 -33.66 2.04 -18.23
C GLU A 27 -32.85 1.15 -17.32
N VAL A 28 -32.40 1.68 -16.17
CA VAL A 28 -31.89 0.85 -15.07
C VAL A 28 -33.04 -0.04 -14.63
N SER A 29 -32.87 -1.37 -14.73
CA SER A 29 -33.94 -2.29 -14.38
C SER A 29 -34.22 -2.27 -12.89
N TYR A 30 -33.14 -2.29 -12.08
CA TYR A 30 -33.24 -2.18 -10.63
C TYR A 30 -31.87 -1.87 -10.02
N ILE A 31 -31.89 -1.51 -8.74
CA ILE A 31 -30.69 -1.17 -7.96
C ILE A 31 -30.62 -2.11 -6.77
N THR A 32 -29.45 -2.65 -6.51
CA THR A 32 -29.18 -3.47 -5.33
C THR A 32 -27.97 -2.93 -4.56
N ARG A 33 -27.70 -3.56 -3.41
CA ARG A 33 -26.44 -3.41 -2.70
C ARG A 33 -25.70 -4.74 -2.72
N SER A 34 -24.42 -4.69 -2.96
CA SER A 34 -23.53 -5.84 -2.76
C SER A 34 -23.44 -6.23 -1.28
N PRO A 35 -22.92 -7.41 -0.94
CA PRO A 35 -22.61 -7.78 0.44
C PRO A 35 -21.70 -6.77 1.16
N GLY A 36 -20.77 -6.11 0.43
CA GLY A 36 -19.92 -5.03 0.94
C GLY A 36 -20.60 -3.64 1.03
N GLY A 37 -21.91 -3.56 0.73
CA GLY A 37 -22.71 -2.34 0.86
C GLY A 37 -22.63 -1.39 -0.32
N LEU A 38 -21.93 -1.75 -1.42
CA LEU A 38 -21.80 -0.93 -2.63
C LEU A 38 -23.07 -0.92 -3.46
N ILE A 39 -23.35 0.19 -4.13
CA ILE A 39 -24.47 0.27 -5.08
C ILE A 39 -24.15 -0.52 -6.35
N GLN A 40 -25.13 -1.28 -6.80
CA GLN A 40 -25.11 -2.01 -8.06
C GLN A 40 -26.32 -1.59 -8.91
N LEU A 41 -26.06 -1.15 -10.14
CA LEU A 41 -27.05 -0.79 -11.14
C LEU A 41 -27.17 -1.96 -12.12
N HIS A 42 -28.35 -2.56 -12.20
CA HIS A 42 -28.64 -3.66 -13.11
C HIS A 42 -29.25 -3.10 -14.40
N LEU A 43 -28.55 -3.33 -15.52
CA LEU A 43 -28.80 -2.71 -16.81
C LEU A 43 -29.10 -3.78 -17.86
N PRO A 44 -30.23 -3.69 -18.59
CA PRO A 44 -30.49 -4.53 -19.75
C PRO A 44 -29.64 -4.01 -20.92
N LEU A 45 -28.38 -4.40 -20.96
CA LEU A 45 -27.41 -3.85 -21.91
C LEU A 45 -27.07 -4.90 -22.98
N SER A 46 -27.42 -4.60 -24.23
CA SER A 46 -27.11 -5.45 -25.38
C SER A 46 -25.59 -5.57 -25.60
N SER A 47 -25.16 -6.68 -26.20
CA SER A 47 -23.72 -6.98 -26.40
C SER A 47 -22.99 -6.02 -27.35
N ASP A 48 -23.71 -5.20 -28.10
CA ASP A 48 -23.20 -4.16 -28.98
C ASP A 48 -23.03 -2.79 -28.26
N LYS A 49 -23.25 -2.76 -26.95
CA LYS A 49 -23.17 -1.54 -26.13
C LYS A 49 -22.29 -1.74 -24.90
N TYR A 50 -21.80 -0.65 -24.35
CA TYR A 50 -21.22 -0.57 -23.03
C TYR A 50 -21.69 0.68 -22.28
N ALA A 51 -21.59 0.66 -20.96
CA ALA A 51 -22.04 1.74 -20.11
C ALA A 51 -20.87 2.27 -19.24
N VAL A 52 -20.77 3.60 -19.16
CA VAL A 52 -19.84 4.32 -18.28
C VAL A 52 -20.64 4.92 -17.13
N LEU A 53 -20.30 4.56 -15.91
CA LEU A 53 -20.87 5.14 -14.70
C LEU A 53 -20.00 6.30 -14.24
N HIS A 54 -20.60 7.46 -14.09
CA HIS A 54 -19.95 8.67 -13.56
C HIS A 54 -20.50 9.01 -12.18
N ARG A 55 -19.63 9.57 -11.34
CA ARG A 55 -20.02 10.20 -10.08
C ARG A 55 -19.78 11.69 -10.16
N ASP A 56 -20.74 12.48 -9.69
CA ASP A 56 -20.65 13.92 -9.55
C ASP A 56 -20.88 14.31 -8.08
N ASP A 57 -20.04 15.16 -7.51
CA ASP A 57 -20.17 15.64 -6.13
C ASP A 57 -21.30 16.68 -6.00
N ALA A 58 -21.69 17.32 -7.11
CA ALA A 58 -22.80 18.26 -7.22
C ALA A 58 -23.47 18.15 -8.58
N LEU A 59 -24.72 18.59 -8.69
CA LEU A 59 -25.53 18.52 -9.93
C LEU A 59 -24.88 19.18 -11.16
N THR A 60 -23.95 20.10 -10.91
CA THR A 60 -23.18 20.86 -11.93
C THR A 60 -21.67 20.64 -11.80
N GLY A 61 -21.24 19.65 -11.02
CA GLY A 61 -19.85 19.37 -10.73
C GLY A 61 -19.10 18.70 -11.88
N THR A 62 -17.82 18.53 -11.69
CA THR A 62 -16.94 17.80 -12.62
C THR A 62 -17.32 16.32 -12.60
N LYS A 63 -17.76 15.82 -13.74
CA LYS A 63 -18.05 14.40 -13.93
C LYS A 63 -16.75 13.59 -13.84
N ARG A 64 -16.79 12.53 -13.06
CA ARG A 64 -15.72 11.55 -13.00
C ARG A 64 -16.26 10.19 -13.36
N ALA A 65 -15.69 9.54 -14.36
CA ALA A 65 -15.99 8.15 -14.66
C ALA A 65 -15.41 7.25 -13.56
N ILE A 66 -16.23 6.33 -13.02
CA ILE A 66 -15.87 5.46 -11.89
C ILE A 66 -15.99 3.98 -12.21
N TYR A 67 -16.74 3.61 -13.24
CA TYR A 67 -16.93 2.22 -13.64
C TYR A 67 -17.33 2.12 -15.10
N ILE A 68 -16.86 1.07 -15.78
CA ILE A 68 -17.28 0.71 -17.15
C ILE A 68 -17.73 -0.75 -17.16
N VAL A 69 -18.81 -1.02 -17.86
CA VAL A 69 -19.32 -2.38 -18.05
C VAL A 69 -19.76 -2.59 -19.49
N GLN A 70 -19.31 -3.69 -20.10
CA GLN A 70 -19.77 -4.14 -21.40
C GLN A 70 -21.08 -4.88 -21.31
N GLY A 71 -21.97 -4.67 -22.26
CA GLY A 71 -23.17 -5.44 -22.39
C GLY A 71 -22.88 -6.89 -22.79
N ASN A 72 -23.66 -7.82 -22.26
CA ASN A 72 -23.58 -9.25 -22.52
C ASN A 72 -24.83 -9.80 -23.23
N GLY A 73 -25.75 -8.92 -23.61
CA GLY A 73 -27.03 -9.29 -24.19
C GLY A 73 -28.11 -9.62 -23.18
N ASP A 74 -27.77 -9.60 -21.90
CA ASP A 74 -28.63 -9.85 -20.75
C ASP A 74 -28.44 -8.71 -19.71
N LEU A 75 -28.57 -8.98 -18.44
CA LEU A 75 -28.47 -8.01 -17.37
C LEU A 75 -27.01 -7.77 -16.98
N SER A 76 -26.45 -6.65 -17.40
CA SER A 76 -25.12 -6.20 -17.00
C SER A 76 -25.17 -5.42 -15.69
N ILE A 77 -24.12 -5.51 -14.85
CA ILE A 77 -24.06 -4.87 -13.54
C ILE A 77 -23.00 -3.80 -13.55
N ALA A 78 -23.37 -2.53 -13.49
CA ALA A 78 -22.47 -1.42 -13.20
C ALA A 78 -22.40 -1.22 -11.67
N ARG A 79 -21.20 -1.10 -11.13
CA ARG A 79 -20.95 -0.97 -9.69
C ARG A 79 -20.37 0.39 -9.37
N ASP A 80 -20.91 1.03 -8.34
CA ASP A 80 -20.18 2.12 -7.71
C ASP A 80 -19.08 1.52 -6.82
N PRO A 81 -17.80 1.75 -7.13
CA PRO A 81 -16.69 1.09 -6.43
C PRO A 81 -16.48 1.57 -5.00
N ALA A 82 -17.13 2.67 -4.59
CA ALA A 82 -17.01 3.20 -3.26
C ALA A 82 -18.35 3.22 -2.51
N PRO A 83 -18.36 3.13 -1.17
CA PRO A 83 -19.55 3.34 -0.37
C PRO A 83 -20.16 4.71 -0.67
N ILE A 84 -21.50 4.79 -0.69
CA ILE A 84 -22.18 6.04 -1.03
C ILE A 84 -21.84 7.11 -0.01
N PRO A 85 -21.46 8.34 -0.47
CA PRO A 85 -21.47 9.50 0.39
C PRO A 85 -22.88 9.81 0.88
N ARG A 86 -22.98 10.61 1.90
CA ARG A 86 -24.26 11.13 2.38
C ARG A 86 -25.00 11.96 1.32
N SER A 87 -24.30 12.40 0.26
CA SER A 87 -24.86 13.10 -0.89
C SER A 87 -23.95 12.91 -2.12
N GLY A 88 -24.50 12.64 -3.27
CA GLY A 88 -23.79 12.51 -4.55
C GLY A 88 -24.75 12.09 -5.66
N PHE A 89 -24.33 12.30 -6.90
CA PHE A 89 -25.11 11.94 -8.07
C PHE A 89 -24.37 10.87 -8.86
N LEU A 90 -25.13 9.83 -9.26
CA LEU A 90 -24.64 8.86 -10.22
C LEU A 90 -25.25 9.17 -11.58
N ARG A 91 -24.41 9.19 -12.62
CA ARG A 91 -24.84 9.38 -13.99
C ARG A 91 -24.37 8.20 -14.84
N LEU A 92 -25.27 7.66 -15.62
CA LEU A 92 -24.97 6.58 -16.54
C LEU A 92 -24.93 7.12 -17.96
N GLN A 93 -23.87 6.78 -18.70
CA GLN A 93 -23.72 7.07 -20.11
C GLN A 93 -23.56 5.77 -20.88
N ILE A 94 -24.38 5.56 -21.92
CA ILE A 94 -24.37 4.35 -22.73
C ILE A 94 -23.77 4.67 -24.10
N HIS A 95 -22.81 3.86 -24.51
CA HIS A 95 -22.13 3.94 -25.79
C HIS A 95 -22.40 2.71 -26.64
N GLN A 96 -22.43 2.89 -27.95
CA GLN A 96 -22.42 1.80 -28.91
C GLN A 96 -20.98 1.37 -29.20
N ASN A 97 -20.73 0.09 -29.36
CA ASN A 97 -19.39 -0.44 -29.71
C ASN A 97 -18.86 0.12 -31.05
N SER A 98 -19.76 0.49 -31.96
CA SER A 98 -19.43 1.15 -33.24
C SER A 98 -19.02 2.63 -33.10
N ARG A 99 -19.26 3.24 -31.93
CA ARG A 99 -18.97 4.62 -31.59
C ARG A 99 -18.27 4.69 -30.24
N GLN A 100 -17.05 4.20 -30.23
CA GLN A 100 -16.27 4.10 -29.01
C GLN A 100 -15.91 5.50 -28.47
N ALA A 101 -16.02 5.66 -27.15
CA ALA A 101 -15.44 6.79 -26.44
C ALA A 101 -14.01 6.46 -26.02
N ASP A 102 -13.28 7.47 -25.65
CA ASP A 102 -12.00 7.42 -24.95
C ASP A 102 -12.25 8.19 -23.65
N THR A 103 -12.58 7.44 -22.59
CA THR A 103 -13.12 8.01 -21.35
C THR A 103 -12.04 8.68 -20.51
N ASP A 104 -10.80 8.20 -20.57
CA ASP A 104 -9.67 8.76 -19.82
C ASP A 104 -8.77 9.68 -20.65
N GLY A 105 -8.98 9.74 -21.96
CA GLY A 105 -8.33 10.68 -22.87
C GLY A 105 -6.88 10.33 -23.21
N ASP A 106 -6.51 9.05 -23.19
CA ASP A 106 -5.15 8.59 -23.50
C ASP A 106 -4.93 8.28 -24.99
N GLY A 107 -5.98 8.34 -25.79
CA GLY A 107 -5.98 8.06 -27.23
C GLY A 107 -6.31 6.60 -27.58
N ILE A 108 -6.57 5.76 -26.60
CA ILE A 108 -7.00 4.36 -26.79
C ILE A 108 -8.51 4.27 -26.53
N PRO A 109 -9.32 3.75 -27.46
CA PRO A 109 -10.75 3.63 -27.21
C PRO A 109 -11.08 2.64 -26.09
N ASP A 110 -12.07 3.00 -25.24
CA ASP A 110 -12.53 2.23 -24.08
C ASP A 110 -12.68 0.73 -24.35
N LEU A 111 -13.30 0.37 -25.49
CA LEU A 111 -13.56 -1.03 -25.82
C LEU A 111 -12.27 -1.81 -26.16
N THR A 112 -11.27 -1.13 -26.71
CA THR A 112 -9.94 -1.72 -26.96
C THR A 112 -9.26 -2.06 -25.64
N GLU A 113 -9.36 -1.18 -24.66
CA GLU A 113 -8.81 -1.37 -23.34
C GLU A 113 -9.57 -2.45 -22.55
N MET A 114 -10.91 -2.46 -22.62
CA MET A 114 -11.73 -3.49 -22.00
C MET A 114 -11.44 -4.90 -22.54
N ASN A 115 -11.09 -5.01 -23.84
CA ASN A 115 -10.67 -6.26 -24.45
C ASN A 115 -9.22 -6.67 -24.15
N SER A 116 -8.49 -5.82 -23.44
CA SER A 116 -7.12 -6.08 -22.98
C SER A 116 -7.03 -6.10 -21.44
N PRO A 117 -7.85 -6.90 -20.75
CA PRO A 117 -8.00 -6.83 -19.31
C PRO A 117 -6.67 -7.09 -18.59
N GLY A 118 -6.39 -6.26 -17.59
CA GLY A 118 -5.16 -6.30 -16.81
C GLY A 118 -3.91 -5.72 -17.50
N LEU A 119 -4.05 -5.21 -18.73
CA LEU A 119 -3.04 -4.46 -19.45
C LEU A 119 -3.42 -2.99 -19.56
N MET A 120 -4.68 -2.70 -19.80
CA MET A 120 -5.23 -1.37 -20.03
C MET A 120 -6.45 -1.17 -19.14
N ASN A 121 -6.75 0.08 -18.81
CA ASN A 121 -7.90 0.45 -18.00
C ASN A 121 -8.53 1.73 -18.57
N PRO A 122 -9.75 1.67 -19.14
CA PRO A 122 -10.41 2.81 -19.79
C PRO A 122 -10.78 3.96 -18.84
N LEU A 123 -10.42 3.85 -17.56
CA LEU A 123 -10.56 4.91 -16.54
C LEU A 123 -9.22 5.49 -16.10
N ASN A 124 -8.11 5.07 -16.72
CA ASN A 124 -6.78 5.48 -16.31
C ASN A 124 -5.86 5.68 -17.50
N SER A 125 -5.66 6.93 -17.89
CA SER A 125 -4.81 7.36 -19.02
C SER A 125 -3.31 7.00 -18.88
N ALA A 126 -2.92 6.27 -17.86
CA ALA A 126 -1.59 5.71 -17.71
C ALA A 126 -1.50 4.36 -18.44
N SER A 127 -1.70 4.37 -19.77
CA SER A 127 -1.78 3.17 -20.58
C SER A 127 -0.66 2.14 -20.39
N ALA A 128 -0.91 0.93 -20.81
CA ALA A 128 -0.28 -0.33 -20.52
C ALA A 128 1.24 -0.33 -20.35
N ILE A 129 1.68 -0.80 -19.21
CA ILE A 129 3.05 -1.29 -19.00
C ILE A 129 3.06 -2.81 -19.14
N GLY A 130 4.22 -3.38 -19.50
CA GLY A 130 4.36 -4.84 -19.58
C GLY A 130 4.01 -5.51 -18.24
N THR A 131 3.16 -6.54 -18.28
CA THR A 131 2.63 -7.24 -17.08
C THR A 131 3.69 -7.77 -16.14
N SER A 132 4.90 -8.10 -16.67
CA SER A 132 6.05 -8.51 -15.86
C SER A 132 6.62 -7.37 -15.00
N LYS A 133 6.33 -6.12 -15.31
CA LYS A 133 6.79 -4.95 -14.55
C LYS A 133 5.72 -4.42 -13.59
N GLY A 134 4.45 -4.50 -13.99
CA GLY A 134 3.32 -3.99 -13.22
C GLY A 134 2.04 -3.95 -14.05
N ARG A 135 1.01 -3.26 -13.56
CA ARG A 135 -0.29 -3.11 -14.23
C ARG A 135 -0.90 -1.76 -13.89
N VAL A 136 -1.86 -1.34 -14.69
CA VAL A 136 -2.71 -0.16 -14.42
C VAL A 136 -4.08 -0.55 -13.85
N HIS A 137 -4.42 -1.85 -13.92
CA HIS A 137 -5.69 -2.40 -13.46
C HIS A 137 -5.49 -3.79 -12.86
N ILE A 138 -6.17 -4.08 -11.76
CA ILE A 138 -6.19 -5.40 -11.09
C ILE A 138 -7.64 -5.88 -11.03
N PRO A 139 -8.10 -6.71 -11.99
CA PRO A 139 -9.50 -7.08 -12.10
C PRO A 139 -9.98 -8.04 -11.01
N ASP A 140 -9.08 -8.83 -10.44
CA ASP A 140 -9.41 -9.93 -9.53
C ASP A 140 -8.29 -10.20 -8.52
N LYS A 141 -8.61 -10.99 -7.50
CA LYS A 141 -7.67 -11.39 -6.45
C LYS A 141 -6.49 -12.19 -7.00
N GLN A 142 -6.68 -13.02 -8.01
CA GLN A 142 -5.60 -13.82 -8.60
C GLN A 142 -4.55 -12.90 -9.25
N THR A 143 -5.00 -11.88 -9.96
CA THR A 143 -4.11 -10.86 -10.54
C THR A 143 -3.35 -10.10 -9.44
N TYR A 144 -4.01 -9.74 -8.33
CA TYR A 144 -3.36 -9.16 -7.17
C TYR A 144 -2.25 -10.07 -6.63
N GLU A 145 -2.53 -11.37 -6.46
CA GLU A 145 -1.56 -12.35 -5.96
C GLU A 145 -0.37 -12.55 -6.90
N THR A 146 -0.55 -12.40 -8.23
CA THR A 146 0.58 -12.45 -9.17
C THR A 146 1.58 -11.33 -9.00
N LEU A 147 1.13 -10.15 -8.59
CA LEU A 147 1.95 -8.95 -8.37
C LEU A 147 2.48 -8.85 -6.92
N SER A 148 1.76 -9.45 -5.97
CA SER A 148 2.01 -9.24 -4.55
C SER A 148 3.30 -9.92 -4.08
N HIS A 149 4.07 -9.21 -3.26
CA HIS A 149 5.05 -9.81 -2.38
C HIS A 149 4.36 -10.38 -1.14
N ARG A 150 4.81 -11.53 -0.67
CA ARG A 150 4.33 -12.18 0.55
C ARG A 150 5.51 -12.72 1.32
N ASP A 151 5.49 -12.53 2.63
CA ASP A 151 6.43 -13.19 3.51
C ASP A 151 6.06 -14.67 3.66
N ASN A 152 6.99 -15.55 3.30
CA ASN A 152 6.82 -17.00 3.33
C ASN A 152 7.72 -17.62 4.41
N PHE A 153 7.54 -17.24 5.66
CA PHE A 153 8.20 -17.93 6.77
C PHE A 153 7.15 -18.47 7.74
N PRO A 154 7.45 -19.55 8.49
CA PRO A 154 6.54 -20.09 9.49
C PRO A 154 6.14 -19.01 10.50
N GLY A 155 4.84 -18.89 10.79
CA GLY A 155 4.29 -17.86 11.70
C GLY A 155 4.09 -16.49 11.06
N SER A 156 4.39 -16.29 9.77
CA SER A 156 3.96 -15.07 9.08
C SER A 156 2.43 -14.98 9.06
N ALA A 157 1.90 -13.76 9.21
CA ALA A 157 0.45 -13.52 9.17
C ALA A 157 -0.16 -13.70 7.76
N ASN A 158 0.57 -14.27 6.80
CA ASN A 158 0.18 -14.41 5.39
C ASN A 158 -0.24 -13.10 4.72
N ILE A 159 0.22 -11.98 5.25
CA ILE A 159 -0.01 -10.66 4.69
C ILE A 159 0.70 -10.57 3.34
N SER A 160 0.02 -9.99 2.36
CA SER A 160 0.58 -9.77 1.03
C SER A 160 0.44 -8.32 0.61
N GLU A 161 1.33 -7.84 -0.23
CA GLU A 161 1.45 -6.42 -0.58
C GLU A 161 1.68 -6.23 -2.07
N VAL A 162 0.93 -5.31 -2.66
CA VAL A 162 1.17 -4.75 -3.99
C VAL A 162 1.46 -3.27 -3.83
N LYS A 163 2.66 -2.84 -4.21
CA LYS A 163 3.02 -1.41 -4.23
C LYS A 163 2.29 -0.68 -5.34
N PHE A 164 2.04 0.61 -5.13
CA PHE A 164 1.52 1.49 -6.17
C PHE A 164 2.28 2.81 -6.22
N VAL A 165 2.27 3.43 -7.40
CA VAL A 165 2.70 4.81 -7.60
C VAL A 165 1.63 5.55 -8.41
N ILE A 166 1.26 6.73 -7.94
CA ILE A 166 0.41 7.65 -8.69
C ILE A 166 1.23 8.87 -9.04
N TYR A 167 1.46 9.07 -10.32
CA TYR A 167 2.15 10.26 -10.83
C TYR A 167 1.18 11.40 -11.04
N ASP A 168 1.70 12.61 -10.99
CA ASP A 168 0.98 13.85 -11.27
C ASP A 168 -0.31 14.00 -10.43
N ILE A 169 -0.28 13.52 -9.19
CA ILE A 169 -1.41 13.48 -8.25
C ILE A 169 -2.05 14.86 -8.02
N HIS A 170 -1.32 15.94 -8.27
CA HIS A 170 -1.77 17.33 -8.13
C HIS A 170 -2.49 17.87 -9.39
N THR A 171 -2.56 17.09 -10.45
CA THR A 171 -3.17 17.49 -11.73
C THR A 171 -4.57 16.92 -11.91
N LYS A 172 -5.23 17.29 -13.01
CA LYS A 172 -6.54 16.73 -13.38
C LYS A 172 -6.46 15.33 -14.01
N SER A 173 -5.25 14.82 -14.31
CA SER A 173 -5.04 13.54 -14.99
C SER A 173 -3.91 12.76 -14.31
N PRO A 174 -4.08 12.37 -13.04
CA PRO A 174 -3.11 11.53 -12.36
C PRO A 174 -3.04 10.14 -13.01
N LYS A 175 -1.88 9.49 -12.88
CA LYS A 175 -1.60 8.19 -13.52
C LYS A 175 -1.23 7.15 -12.47
N LEU A 176 -2.10 6.15 -12.27
CA LEU A 176 -1.89 5.05 -11.34
C LEU A 176 -1.15 3.88 -12.00
N TYR A 177 -0.16 3.34 -11.30
CA TYR A 177 0.51 2.09 -11.62
C TYR A 177 0.56 1.20 -10.39
N PHE A 178 0.15 -0.06 -10.53
CA PHE A 178 0.41 -1.14 -9.59
C PHE A 178 1.73 -1.80 -9.94
N VAL A 179 2.60 -1.91 -8.99
CA VAL A 179 3.97 -2.39 -9.17
C VAL A 179 4.02 -3.90 -8.98
N ASN A 180 4.75 -4.61 -9.82
CA ASN A 180 5.10 -5.99 -9.52
C ASN A 180 6.08 -6.01 -8.32
N SER A 181 5.53 -6.19 -7.12
CA SER A 181 6.27 -6.10 -5.85
C SER A 181 7.25 -7.26 -5.63
N LYS A 182 7.12 -8.36 -6.41
CA LYS A 182 8.11 -9.45 -6.45
C LYS A 182 9.38 -9.04 -7.19
N ARG A 183 9.26 -8.11 -8.14
CA ARG A 183 10.36 -7.66 -9.00
C ARG A 183 11.00 -6.37 -8.50
N TYR A 184 10.20 -5.44 -7.98
CA TYR A 184 10.65 -4.12 -7.58
C TYR A 184 10.48 -3.94 -6.07
N GLU A 185 11.60 -3.94 -5.37
CA GLU A 185 11.65 -3.70 -3.94
C GLU A 185 11.31 -2.24 -3.60
N TYR A 186 11.71 -1.29 -4.48
CA TYR A 186 11.52 0.15 -4.25
C TYR A 186 10.70 0.80 -5.35
N HIS A 187 9.84 1.75 -4.99
CA HIS A 187 9.06 2.55 -5.94
C HIS A 187 9.94 3.31 -6.93
N TYR A 188 11.10 3.79 -6.49
CA TYR A 188 12.06 4.47 -7.36
C TYR A 188 12.58 3.57 -8.48
N THR A 189 12.97 2.33 -8.17
CA THR A 189 13.47 1.41 -9.19
C THR A 189 12.40 1.09 -10.24
N PHE A 190 11.15 0.93 -9.81
CA PHE A 190 10.03 0.81 -10.74
C PHE A 190 9.87 2.08 -11.59
N SER A 191 9.92 3.26 -10.99
CA SER A 191 9.79 4.55 -11.69
C SER A 191 10.85 4.74 -12.75
N ARG A 192 12.09 4.32 -12.46
CA ARG A 192 13.22 4.38 -13.39
C ARG A 192 13.11 3.32 -14.49
N ASP A 193 12.93 2.04 -14.13
CA ASP A 193 13.15 0.91 -15.03
C ASP A 193 11.89 0.45 -15.78
N ALA A 194 10.70 0.74 -15.22
CA ALA A 194 9.43 0.37 -15.82
C ALA A 194 8.79 1.54 -16.57
N VAL A 195 8.74 2.71 -15.93
CA VAL A 195 8.01 3.89 -16.43
C VAL A 195 8.95 4.88 -17.13
N ASN A 196 10.27 4.74 -16.91
CA ASN A 196 11.31 5.63 -17.46
C ASN A 196 11.09 7.11 -17.11
N ARG A 197 10.60 7.38 -15.88
CA ARG A 197 10.18 8.73 -15.49
C ARG A 197 11.17 9.48 -14.61
N TYR A 198 11.94 8.78 -13.79
CA TYR A 198 12.93 9.36 -12.88
C TYR A 198 14.30 8.70 -13.05
N ASN A 199 15.31 9.51 -13.29
CA ASN A 199 16.72 9.08 -13.36
C ASN A 199 17.50 9.32 -12.05
N SER A 200 16.87 9.97 -11.05
CA SER A 200 17.47 10.29 -9.76
C SER A 200 16.53 9.90 -8.63
N ASN A 201 17.05 9.10 -7.68
CA ASN A 201 16.33 8.72 -6.46
C ASN A 201 15.97 9.95 -5.60
N SER A 202 16.90 10.88 -5.44
CA SER A 202 16.66 12.12 -4.70
C SER A 202 15.52 12.93 -5.31
N LEU A 203 15.46 13.06 -6.64
CA LEU A 203 14.40 13.79 -7.31
C LEU A 203 13.04 13.08 -7.15
N PHE A 204 13.03 11.75 -7.27
CA PHE A 204 11.81 10.96 -7.02
C PHE A 204 11.32 11.16 -5.59
N ASN A 205 12.19 11.02 -4.60
CA ASN A 205 11.84 11.19 -3.18
C ASN A 205 11.32 12.60 -2.89
N ASN A 206 11.97 13.63 -3.41
CA ASN A 206 11.56 15.03 -3.22
C ASN A 206 10.18 15.35 -3.80
N HIS A 207 9.76 14.62 -4.84
CA HIS A 207 8.44 14.79 -5.46
C HIS A 207 7.37 13.89 -4.85
N THR A 208 7.76 12.87 -4.09
CA THR A 208 6.87 11.80 -3.63
C THR A 208 6.64 11.82 -2.12
N TYR A 209 7.71 11.99 -1.33
CA TYR A 209 7.67 11.82 0.12
C TYR A 209 7.88 13.13 0.89
N PHE A 210 7.41 13.17 2.14
CA PHE A 210 7.65 14.22 3.15
C PHE A 210 7.18 15.63 2.78
N THR A 211 6.47 15.83 1.69
CA THR A 211 6.03 17.15 1.27
C THR A 211 4.59 17.14 0.76
N ASN A 212 3.71 17.93 1.37
CA ASN A 212 2.35 18.12 0.86
C ASN A 212 2.23 19.33 -0.08
N SER A 213 3.06 20.35 0.10
CA SER A 213 3.01 21.59 -0.70
C SER A 213 3.59 21.41 -2.11
N ARG A 214 4.57 20.53 -2.26
CA ARG A 214 5.28 20.26 -3.54
C ARG A 214 5.09 18.83 -4.03
N ARG A 215 4.17 18.06 -3.42
CA ARG A 215 3.92 16.68 -3.79
C ARG A 215 3.41 16.60 -5.23
N ARG A 216 4.11 15.84 -6.04
CA ARG A 216 3.74 15.53 -7.44
C ARG A 216 3.24 14.12 -7.59
N ASN A 217 3.71 13.20 -6.74
CA ASN A 217 3.33 11.81 -6.76
C ASN A 217 2.89 11.35 -5.38
N THR A 218 2.12 10.28 -5.32
CA THR A 218 1.95 9.45 -4.14
C THR A 218 2.50 8.06 -4.42
N ALA A 219 3.09 7.43 -3.42
CA ALA A 219 3.55 6.06 -3.49
C ALA A 219 3.24 5.37 -2.18
N GLY A 220 2.75 4.15 -2.26
CA GLY A 220 2.33 3.38 -1.12
C GLY A 220 2.10 1.93 -1.49
N SER A 221 1.34 1.24 -0.66
CA SER A 221 1.07 -0.18 -0.77
C SER A 221 -0.40 -0.48 -0.55
N ILE A 222 -0.88 -1.48 -1.27
CA ILE A 222 -2.15 -2.13 -0.99
C ILE A 222 -1.80 -3.43 -0.29
N VAL A 223 -2.19 -3.54 0.98
CA VAL A 223 -1.83 -4.67 1.85
C VAL A 223 -3.08 -5.50 2.11
N TYR A 224 -3.01 -6.79 1.84
CA TYR A 224 -4.09 -7.72 2.16
C TYR A 224 -3.84 -8.40 3.50
N HIS A 225 -4.80 -8.29 4.41
CA HIS A 225 -4.81 -8.86 5.76
C HIS A 225 -5.82 -10.00 5.83
N PRO A 226 -5.41 -11.26 5.57
CA PRO A 226 -6.34 -12.40 5.48
C PRO A 226 -7.01 -12.75 6.81
N ASN A 227 -6.36 -12.45 7.93
CA ASN A 227 -6.81 -12.81 9.27
C ASN A 227 -7.75 -11.77 9.92
N TYR A 228 -7.98 -10.64 9.24
CA TYR A 228 -8.95 -9.66 9.71
C TYR A 228 -10.37 -10.22 9.63
N VAL A 229 -11.17 -9.96 10.66
CA VAL A 229 -12.59 -10.30 10.69
C VAL A 229 -13.37 -9.04 11.01
N SER A 230 -14.22 -8.61 10.09
CA SER A 230 -15.07 -7.43 10.28
C SER A 230 -16.13 -7.67 11.37
N PRO A 231 -16.73 -6.63 11.94
CA PRO A 231 -17.85 -6.77 12.88
C PRO A 231 -19.06 -7.55 12.30
N SER A 232 -19.18 -7.61 10.97
CA SER A 232 -20.22 -8.39 10.27
C SER A 232 -19.82 -9.85 10.00
N GLY A 233 -18.62 -10.28 10.42
CA GLY A 233 -18.10 -11.64 10.22
C GLY A 233 -17.43 -11.87 8.86
N GLN A 234 -17.25 -10.84 8.04
CA GLN A 234 -16.53 -10.94 6.77
C GLN A 234 -15.03 -11.05 7.03
N THR A 235 -14.36 -12.00 6.37
CA THR A 235 -12.93 -12.25 6.53
C THR A 235 -12.10 -11.58 5.45
N GLY A 236 -10.96 -11.03 5.85
CA GLY A 236 -10.00 -10.35 4.98
C GLY A 236 -10.36 -8.89 4.70
N ILE A 237 -9.34 -8.06 4.63
CA ILE A 237 -9.45 -6.65 4.23
C ILE A 237 -8.20 -6.23 3.47
N TYR A 238 -8.36 -5.33 2.54
CA TYR A 238 -7.26 -4.61 1.90
C TYR A 238 -7.06 -3.27 2.59
N THR A 239 -5.81 -2.87 2.81
CA THR A 239 -5.50 -1.53 3.30
C THR A 239 -4.68 -0.75 2.29
N VAL A 240 -4.95 0.54 2.19
CA VAL A 240 -4.07 1.49 1.52
C VAL A 240 -3.13 2.06 2.58
N GLU A 241 -1.85 1.86 2.41
CA GLU A 241 -0.83 2.29 3.33
C GLU A 241 0.22 3.13 2.62
N PHE A 242 0.71 4.16 3.28
CA PHE A 242 1.82 4.98 2.82
C PHE A 242 3.05 4.74 3.70
N TRP A 243 4.22 5.13 3.23
CA TRP A 243 5.41 5.03 4.05
C TRP A 243 5.16 5.68 5.42
N PRO A 244 5.45 4.98 6.54
CA PRO A 244 5.11 5.46 7.89
C PRO A 244 5.57 6.87 8.22
N ALA A 245 6.73 7.28 7.70
CA ALA A 245 7.27 8.62 7.86
C ALA A 245 6.64 9.69 6.95
N ASP A 246 5.82 9.29 5.98
CA ASP A 246 5.23 10.23 5.02
C ASP A 246 3.87 10.76 5.51
N PRO A 247 3.77 12.04 5.89
CA PRO A 247 2.51 12.65 6.34
C PRO A 247 1.64 13.03 5.14
N VAL A 248 1.08 12.05 4.44
CA VAL A 248 0.24 12.28 3.26
C VAL A 248 -1.05 12.98 3.67
N ALA A 249 -1.31 14.19 3.15
CA ALA A 249 -2.53 14.96 3.46
C ALA A 249 -3.77 14.29 2.84
N PHE A 250 -4.93 14.47 3.50
CA PHE A 250 -6.22 13.87 3.14
C PHE A 250 -6.53 13.93 1.64
N ARG A 251 -6.40 15.09 1.00
CA ARG A 251 -6.69 15.27 -0.44
C ARG A 251 -5.94 14.29 -1.36
N PHE A 252 -4.72 13.90 -0.99
CA PHE A 252 -3.93 12.95 -1.76
C PHE A 252 -4.30 11.52 -1.41
N ILE A 253 -4.66 11.26 -0.15
CA ILE A 253 -5.19 9.96 0.28
C ILE A 253 -6.52 9.70 -0.42
N GLU A 254 -7.44 10.64 -0.44
CA GLU A 254 -8.74 10.54 -1.10
C GLU A 254 -8.58 10.21 -2.59
N THR A 255 -7.78 11.02 -3.32
CA THR A 255 -7.52 10.77 -4.74
C THR A 255 -6.88 9.41 -4.98
N SER A 256 -5.89 9.03 -4.15
CA SER A 256 -5.22 7.72 -4.28
C SER A 256 -6.21 6.58 -4.02
N PHE A 257 -6.99 6.68 -2.97
CA PHE A 257 -7.97 5.68 -2.58
C PHE A 257 -9.02 5.46 -3.67
N GLU A 258 -9.57 6.53 -4.19
CA GLU A 258 -10.57 6.48 -5.27
C GLU A 258 -10.01 5.86 -6.56
N MET A 259 -8.79 6.22 -6.96
CA MET A 259 -8.15 5.63 -8.14
C MET A 259 -7.90 4.13 -7.95
N ILE A 260 -7.42 3.72 -6.77
CA ILE A 260 -7.19 2.32 -6.45
C ILE A 260 -8.49 1.54 -6.51
N VAL A 261 -9.54 2.01 -5.84
CA VAL A 261 -10.86 1.35 -5.82
C VAL A 261 -11.44 1.22 -7.22
N SER A 262 -11.33 2.27 -8.04
CA SER A 262 -11.80 2.23 -9.44
C SER A 262 -11.03 1.21 -10.29
N SER A 263 -9.75 0.98 -9.99
CA SER A 263 -8.88 0.08 -10.74
C SER A 263 -8.82 -1.34 -10.17
N MET A 264 -9.51 -1.60 -9.05
CA MET A 264 -9.61 -2.91 -8.38
C MET A 264 -11.08 -3.27 -8.08
N PRO A 265 -11.88 -3.58 -9.09
CA PRO A 265 -13.34 -3.73 -8.95
C PRO A 265 -13.77 -4.91 -8.06
N PHE A 266 -12.88 -5.85 -7.79
CA PHE A 266 -13.17 -7.01 -6.95
C PHE A 266 -13.15 -6.73 -5.44
N LEU A 267 -12.71 -5.54 -5.02
CA LEU A 267 -12.60 -5.19 -3.58
C LEU A 267 -13.93 -5.17 -2.84
N ASP A 268 -15.02 -4.84 -3.53
CA ASP A 268 -16.40 -4.84 -3.02
C ASP A 268 -16.56 -4.23 -1.61
N GLY A 269 -15.93 -3.10 -1.37
CA GLY A 269 -15.93 -2.39 -0.08
C GLY A 269 -14.97 -2.94 0.98
N GLN A 270 -14.23 -4.01 0.68
CA GLN A 270 -13.23 -4.59 1.59
C GLN A 270 -11.90 -3.85 1.53
N ILE A 271 -11.93 -2.53 1.62
CA ILE A 271 -10.73 -1.69 1.59
C ILE A 271 -10.86 -0.51 2.54
N ALA A 272 -9.77 -0.18 3.24
CA ALA A 272 -9.69 0.98 4.11
C ALA A 272 -8.30 1.64 4.02
N TYR A 273 -8.20 2.92 4.35
CA TYR A 273 -6.93 3.57 4.64
C TYR A 273 -6.46 3.17 6.05
N HIS A 274 -5.20 2.76 6.18
CA HIS A 274 -4.58 2.46 7.46
C HIS A 274 -3.47 3.47 7.77
N PRO A 275 -3.67 4.36 8.76
CA PRO A 275 -2.62 5.26 9.24
C PRO A 275 -1.63 4.48 10.10
N ALA A 276 -0.63 3.85 9.47
CA ALA A 276 0.26 2.85 10.07
C ALA A 276 1.29 3.44 11.07
N SER A 277 1.35 4.76 11.26
CA SER A 277 2.29 5.43 12.16
C SER A 277 1.64 6.51 13.01
N GLU A 278 2.33 6.94 14.09
CA GLU A 278 1.88 8.05 14.93
C GLU A 278 1.75 9.37 14.14
N THR A 279 2.71 9.63 13.23
CA THR A 279 2.67 10.79 12.36
C THR A 279 1.41 10.81 11.50
N GLN A 280 1.06 9.66 10.90
CA GLN A 280 -0.14 9.54 10.06
C GLN A 280 -1.43 9.57 10.90
N ARG A 281 -1.46 8.95 12.09
CA ARG A 281 -2.61 9.04 13.01
C ARG A 281 -2.87 10.47 13.47
N THR A 282 -1.82 11.20 13.85
CA THR A 282 -1.93 12.61 14.26
C THR A 282 -2.48 13.46 13.11
N LEU A 283 -1.98 13.26 11.89
CA LEU A 283 -2.49 13.98 10.72
C LEU A 283 -3.96 13.61 10.44
N HIS A 284 -4.31 12.32 10.45
CA HIS A 284 -5.68 11.85 10.29
C HIS A 284 -6.63 12.52 11.30
N GLN A 285 -6.25 12.57 12.59
CA GLN A 285 -7.05 13.24 13.61
C GLN A 285 -7.23 14.72 13.34
N SER A 286 -6.20 15.41 12.88
CA SER A 286 -6.28 16.83 12.52
C SER A 286 -7.19 17.10 11.31
N GLU A 287 -7.32 16.13 10.41
CA GLU A 287 -8.12 16.20 9.18
C GLU A 287 -9.44 15.41 9.27
N ILE A 288 -9.81 14.91 10.45
CA ILE A 288 -10.95 14.00 10.68
C ILE A 288 -12.29 14.50 10.08
N SER A 289 -12.48 15.81 10.03
CA SER A 289 -13.69 16.41 9.45
C SER A 289 -13.80 16.18 7.94
N GLN A 290 -12.68 16.02 7.24
CA GLN A 290 -12.63 15.73 5.81
C GLN A 290 -12.96 14.25 5.56
N TYR A 291 -12.36 13.35 6.35
CA TYR A 291 -12.66 11.91 6.29
C TYR A 291 -14.14 11.61 6.55
N LYS A 292 -14.76 12.27 7.53
CA LYS A 292 -16.20 12.11 7.83
C LYS A 292 -17.12 12.51 6.67
N LYS A 293 -16.64 13.32 5.74
CA LYS A 293 -17.40 13.78 4.57
C LYS A 293 -17.05 13.00 3.29
N SER A 294 -16.06 12.14 3.34
CA SER A 294 -15.53 11.38 2.21
C SER A 294 -16.00 9.92 2.20
N HIS A 295 -15.53 9.17 1.21
CA HIS A 295 -15.74 7.73 1.08
C HIS A 295 -14.56 6.91 1.61
N VAL A 296 -13.50 7.55 2.07
CA VAL A 296 -12.32 6.89 2.56
C VAL A 296 -12.64 6.22 3.90
N ALA A 297 -12.89 4.91 3.87
CA ALA A 297 -12.95 4.14 5.09
C ALA A 297 -11.58 4.12 5.75
N VAL A 298 -11.54 4.24 7.07
CA VAL A 298 -10.29 4.20 7.85
C VAL A 298 -10.37 3.06 8.84
N ILE A 299 -9.28 2.33 8.97
CA ILE A 299 -9.11 1.28 9.96
C ILE A 299 -7.84 1.55 10.76
N ASP A 300 -7.88 1.45 12.07
CA ASP A 300 -6.69 1.57 12.89
C ASP A 300 -5.99 0.22 13.12
N SER A 301 -4.79 0.29 13.69
CA SER A 301 -3.99 -0.92 13.93
C SER A 301 -4.62 -1.85 14.95
N GLU A 302 -5.39 -1.33 15.93
CA GLU A 302 -6.06 -2.16 16.94
C GLU A 302 -7.18 -2.99 16.30
N ASP A 303 -7.99 -2.37 15.46
CA ASP A 303 -9.06 -3.07 14.73
C ASP A 303 -8.49 -4.05 13.71
N LEU A 304 -7.42 -3.65 13.00
CA LEU A 304 -6.82 -4.44 11.93
C LEU A 304 -6.13 -5.71 12.43
N PHE A 305 -5.37 -5.60 13.51
CA PHE A 305 -4.59 -6.72 14.06
C PHE A 305 -5.29 -7.42 15.22
N GLY A 306 -6.43 -6.89 15.67
CA GLY A 306 -7.26 -7.48 16.73
C GLY A 306 -6.48 -7.67 18.03
N ASN A 307 -6.68 -8.84 18.63
CA ASN A 307 -6.02 -9.23 19.88
C ASN A 307 -4.66 -9.89 19.68
N SER A 308 -4.00 -9.72 18.52
CA SER A 308 -2.65 -10.25 18.34
C SER A 308 -1.73 -9.67 19.41
N THR A 309 -1.15 -10.55 20.22
CA THR A 309 -0.20 -10.17 21.26
C THR A 309 1.24 -10.35 20.83
N TYR A 310 1.47 -11.11 19.74
CA TYR A 310 2.77 -11.44 19.22
C TYR A 310 2.74 -11.69 17.71
N SER A 311 3.81 -11.28 17.03
CA SER A 311 4.08 -11.66 15.63
C SER A 311 5.59 -11.67 15.39
N ALA A 312 6.11 -12.81 14.92
CA ALA A 312 7.46 -12.87 14.40
C ALA A 312 7.53 -12.19 13.02
N LEU A 313 8.50 -11.29 12.83
CA LEU A 313 8.71 -10.55 11.58
C LEU A 313 10.03 -10.96 10.92
N ASN A 314 11.04 -11.27 11.71
CA ASN A 314 12.28 -11.90 11.29
C ASN A 314 12.78 -12.80 12.42
N THR A 315 12.77 -14.10 12.19
CA THR A 315 13.16 -15.08 13.21
C THR A 315 14.68 -15.18 13.35
N GLY A 316 15.16 -15.58 14.51
CA GLY A 316 16.58 -15.77 14.76
C GLY A 316 16.96 -15.51 16.20
N GLU A 317 18.26 -15.62 16.46
CA GLU A 317 18.85 -15.40 17.79
C GLU A 317 19.86 -14.26 17.72
N CYS A 318 19.90 -13.46 18.77
CA CYS A 318 20.89 -12.42 18.94
C CYS A 318 21.26 -12.21 20.42
N PHE A 319 22.37 -11.53 20.62
CA PHE A 319 22.87 -11.12 21.94
C PHE A 319 23.07 -9.61 21.96
N GLY A 320 22.91 -8.98 23.10
CA GLY A 320 23.16 -7.54 23.23
C GLY A 320 22.60 -6.96 24.52
N THR A 321 22.83 -5.66 24.71
CA THR A 321 22.25 -4.93 25.84
C THR A 321 20.81 -4.57 25.52
N LEU A 322 19.87 -5.02 26.38
CA LEU A 322 18.45 -4.72 26.20
C LEU A 322 18.17 -3.27 26.58
N LYS A 323 17.58 -2.50 25.65
CA LYS A 323 17.23 -1.09 25.87
C LYS A 323 15.76 -0.82 25.52
N PHE A 324 15.09 -0.04 26.35
CA PHE A 324 13.79 0.52 26.03
C PHE A 324 13.97 1.95 25.51
N ILE A 325 13.55 2.19 24.26
CA ILE A 325 13.76 3.45 23.55
C ILE A 325 12.48 4.26 23.59
N THR A 326 12.52 5.44 24.22
CA THR A 326 11.37 6.35 24.36
C THR A 326 11.53 7.70 23.65
N GLY A 327 12.63 7.91 22.93
CA GLY A 327 12.95 9.18 22.26
C GLY A 327 14.27 9.13 21.50
N ALA A 328 14.98 10.25 21.42
CA ALA A 328 16.25 10.39 20.69
C ALA A 328 17.45 9.75 21.43
N GLN A 329 17.31 8.51 21.92
CA GLN A 329 18.39 7.78 22.56
C GLN A 329 19.31 7.18 21.50
N THR A 330 20.63 7.18 21.79
CA THR A 330 21.62 6.54 20.92
C THR A 330 21.51 5.03 20.98
N MET A 331 21.41 4.41 19.81
CA MET A 331 21.42 2.96 19.62
C MET A 331 22.74 2.54 18.99
N SER A 332 23.21 1.34 19.32
CA SER A 332 24.40 0.73 18.77
C SER A 332 24.10 -0.64 18.15
N SER A 333 25.01 -1.15 17.34
CA SER A 333 24.91 -2.49 16.76
C SER A 333 24.95 -3.63 17.80
N ARG A 334 25.24 -3.32 19.06
CA ARG A 334 25.26 -4.25 20.18
C ARG A 334 23.99 -4.19 21.05
N ASP A 335 23.02 -3.36 20.67
CA ASP A 335 21.80 -3.19 21.44
C ASP A 335 20.67 -4.07 20.88
N ILE A 336 19.89 -4.62 21.79
CA ILE A 336 18.55 -5.16 21.51
C ILE A 336 17.57 -4.11 21.97
N VAL A 337 16.72 -3.63 21.06
CA VAL A 337 15.89 -2.47 21.35
C VAL A 337 14.42 -2.86 21.45
N ILE A 338 13.74 -2.31 22.47
CA ILE A 338 12.28 -2.29 22.57
C ILE A 338 11.81 -0.91 22.13
N LEU A 339 10.97 -0.86 21.12
CA LEU A 339 10.45 0.36 20.51
C LEU A 339 8.94 0.47 20.76
N ARG A 340 8.51 1.51 21.48
CA ARG A 340 7.09 1.77 21.67
C ARG A 340 6.41 2.18 20.36
N ASN A 341 7.07 3.04 19.59
CA ASN A 341 6.61 3.51 18.30
C ASN A 341 7.62 3.11 17.22
N ILE A 342 7.14 2.88 16.01
CA ILE A 342 7.99 2.56 14.87
C ILE A 342 8.67 3.86 14.40
N PRO A 343 10.00 4.01 14.57
CA PRO A 343 10.71 5.20 14.08
C PRO A 343 10.81 5.19 12.55
N ASN A 344 11.03 6.36 11.98
CA ASN A 344 11.17 6.54 10.53
C ASN A 344 12.41 5.86 9.97
N ASP A 345 13.44 5.76 10.77
CA ASP A 345 14.69 5.08 10.46
C ASP A 345 15.30 4.50 11.72
N ILE A 346 16.08 3.43 11.57
CA ILE A 346 16.80 2.79 12.66
C ILE A 346 18.23 2.50 12.22
N THR A 347 19.20 2.81 13.07
CA THR A 347 20.56 2.35 12.91
C THR A 347 20.61 0.83 13.05
N HIS A 348 21.70 0.21 12.57
CA HIS A 348 21.90 -1.23 12.78
C HIS A 348 21.93 -1.54 14.27
N VAL A 349 21.08 -2.50 14.70
CA VAL A 349 20.98 -3.02 16.07
C VAL A 349 20.99 -4.54 16.04
N SER A 350 21.29 -5.16 17.18
CA SER A 350 21.38 -6.62 17.29
C SER A 350 20.01 -7.31 17.23
N GLY A 351 18.98 -6.72 17.83
CA GLY A 351 17.62 -7.25 17.81
C GLY A 351 16.57 -6.16 18.00
N ILE A 352 15.35 -6.43 17.54
CA ILE A 352 14.24 -5.46 17.58
C ILE A 352 12.99 -6.12 18.15
N ILE A 353 12.38 -5.47 19.14
CA ILE A 353 11.03 -5.76 19.64
C ILE A 353 10.22 -4.49 19.52
N THR A 354 9.07 -4.53 18.86
CA THR A 354 8.17 -3.36 18.75
C THR A 354 6.87 -3.61 19.53
N GLU A 355 6.36 -2.58 20.18
CA GLU A 355 5.03 -2.61 20.82
C GLU A 355 3.90 -2.21 19.86
N GLN A 356 4.26 -1.78 18.66
CA GLN A 356 3.34 -1.46 17.57
C GLN A 356 3.49 -2.51 16.46
N ASN A 357 2.36 -3.00 15.95
CA ASN A 357 2.38 -3.92 14.82
C ASN A 357 3.08 -3.28 13.60
N GLN A 358 3.92 -4.06 12.97
CA GLN A 358 4.60 -3.70 11.73
C GLN A 358 3.99 -4.48 10.57
N THR A 359 3.87 -3.84 9.43
CA THR A 359 3.62 -4.58 8.19
C THR A 359 4.90 -5.26 7.71
N PRO A 360 4.82 -6.36 6.98
CA PRO A 360 5.98 -7.10 6.47
C PRO A 360 6.98 -6.24 5.69
N LEU A 361 6.52 -5.18 5.05
CA LEU A 361 7.32 -4.26 4.26
C LEU A 361 7.50 -2.88 4.93
N SER A 362 7.26 -2.78 6.23
CA SER A 362 7.70 -1.61 6.98
C SER A 362 9.22 -1.43 6.82
N HIS A 363 9.68 -0.18 6.73
CA HIS A 363 11.10 0.11 6.49
C HIS A 363 12.01 -0.53 7.54
N ILE A 364 11.56 -0.61 8.79
CA ILE A 364 12.29 -1.29 9.87
C ILE A 364 12.39 -2.79 9.60
N ASN A 365 11.30 -3.44 9.18
CA ASN A 365 11.31 -4.86 8.91
C ASN A 365 12.19 -5.21 7.71
N LEU A 366 12.13 -4.39 6.64
CA LEU A 366 13.03 -4.55 5.49
C LEU A 366 14.51 -4.43 5.90
N LYS A 367 14.86 -3.40 6.69
CA LYS A 367 16.24 -3.26 7.23
C LYS A 367 16.63 -4.41 8.13
N ALA A 368 15.71 -4.86 9.00
CA ALA A 368 15.97 -6.01 9.87
C ALA A 368 16.28 -7.27 9.04
N LYS A 369 15.52 -7.52 7.98
CA LYS A 369 15.78 -8.64 7.06
C LYS A 369 17.10 -8.52 6.31
N GLN A 370 17.39 -7.34 5.75
CA GLN A 370 18.66 -7.07 5.05
C GLN A 370 19.88 -7.28 5.94
N ASN A 371 19.74 -6.92 7.22
CA ASN A 371 20.84 -7.03 8.20
C ASN A 371 20.85 -8.39 8.95
N GLY A 372 19.87 -9.27 8.69
CA GLY A 372 19.72 -10.50 9.47
C GLY A 372 19.36 -10.27 10.95
N THR A 373 18.81 -9.08 11.28
CA THR A 373 18.43 -8.70 12.63
C THR A 373 17.11 -9.36 13.04
N PRO A 374 17.05 -10.18 14.12
CA PRO A 374 15.79 -10.70 14.65
C PRO A 374 14.84 -9.56 15.01
N ASN A 375 13.57 -9.68 14.58
CA ASN A 375 12.55 -8.65 14.73
C ASN A 375 11.18 -9.25 15.05
N ALA A 376 10.51 -8.75 16.08
CA ALA A 376 9.17 -9.18 16.45
C ALA A 376 8.32 -8.02 16.96
N TYR A 377 7.02 -8.16 16.78
CA TYR A 377 6.01 -7.42 17.54
C TYR A 377 5.69 -8.20 18.83
N LEU A 378 5.66 -7.51 19.95
CA LEU A 378 5.15 -8.01 21.22
C LEU A 378 4.39 -6.91 21.94
N LYS A 379 3.08 -7.10 22.12
CA LYS A 379 2.23 -6.15 22.82
C LYS A 379 2.70 -5.92 24.24
N ASN A 380 2.88 -4.66 24.63
CA ASN A 380 3.30 -4.27 25.98
C ASN A 380 4.68 -4.86 26.42
N ALA A 381 5.61 -5.04 25.50
CA ALA A 381 6.93 -5.60 25.80
C ALA A 381 7.67 -4.86 26.92
N SER A 382 7.55 -3.51 26.98
CA SER A 382 8.21 -2.69 28.01
C SER A 382 7.66 -2.89 29.42
N THR A 383 6.47 -3.49 29.54
CA THR A 383 5.82 -3.80 30.82
C THR A 383 5.65 -5.29 31.07
N ASP A 384 6.13 -6.14 30.16
CA ASP A 384 6.12 -7.61 30.35
C ASP A 384 7.03 -8.00 31.52
N PRO A 385 6.50 -8.72 32.54
CA PRO A 385 7.27 -9.11 33.71
C PRO A 385 8.50 -9.95 33.40
N ARG A 386 8.55 -10.64 32.27
CA ARG A 386 9.71 -11.46 31.83
C ARG A 386 10.82 -10.57 31.25
N ILE A 387 10.47 -9.39 30.74
CA ILE A 387 11.37 -8.50 29.98
C ILE A 387 11.84 -7.33 30.83
N THR A 388 10.93 -6.70 31.57
CA THR A 388 11.21 -5.48 32.35
C THR A 388 12.43 -5.60 33.27
N PRO A 389 12.64 -6.70 34.00
CA PRO A 389 13.82 -6.85 34.89
C PRO A 389 15.15 -6.95 34.12
N LEU A 390 15.10 -7.23 32.82
CA LEU A 390 16.29 -7.46 32.00
C LEU A 390 16.73 -6.18 31.28
N ILE A 391 15.96 -5.08 31.34
CA ILE A 391 16.32 -3.80 30.70
C ILE A 391 17.63 -3.28 31.32
N GLY A 392 18.58 -2.92 30.45
CA GLY A 392 19.93 -2.49 30.81
C GLY A 392 20.93 -3.63 30.96
N GLN A 393 20.52 -4.92 30.87
CA GLN A 393 21.37 -6.08 30.99
C GLN A 393 21.76 -6.65 29.62
N ASN A 394 22.85 -7.40 29.58
CA ASN A 394 23.17 -8.25 28.45
C ASN A 394 22.23 -9.45 28.42
N VAL A 395 21.57 -9.65 27.29
CA VAL A 395 20.59 -10.73 27.11
C VAL A 395 20.86 -11.53 25.85
N LYS A 396 20.42 -12.78 25.84
CA LYS A 396 20.15 -13.56 24.64
C LYS A 396 18.66 -13.42 24.34
N LEU A 397 18.34 -13.01 23.11
CA LEU A 397 16.99 -12.96 22.57
C LEU A 397 16.86 -14.01 21.47
N SER A 398 15.83 -14.83 21.53
CA SER A 398 15.45 -15.79 20.49
C SER A 398 14.02 -15.49 20.05
N ILE A 399 13.82 -15.26 18.75
CA ILE A 399 12.53 -14.99 18.12
C ILE A 399 12.17 -16.18 17.25
N SER A 400 11.07 -16.83 17.58
CA SER A 400 10.50 -17.96 16.84
C SER A 400 9.06 -17.66 16.41
N PRO A 401 8.45 -18.46 15.52
CA PRO A 401 7.03 -18.32 15.19
C PRO A 401 6.11 -18.41 16.41
N ASP A 402 6.51 -19.14 17.45
CA ASP A 402 5.70 -19.46 18.61
C ASP A 402 5.85 -18.43 19.74
N GLY A 403 6.88 -17.58 19.70
CA GLY A 403 7.10 -16.56 20.72
C GLY A 403 8.52 -16.04 20.83
N ILE A 404 8.73 -15.27 21.89
CA ILE A 404 10.02 -14.72 22.29
C ILE A 404 10.53 -15.48 23.51
N GLU A 405 11.78 -15.93 23.43
CA GLU A 405 12.57 -16.35 24.58
C GLU A 405 13.67 -15.34 24.86
N ILE A 406 13.77 -14.90 26.13
CA ILE A 406 14.77 -13.92 26.53
C ILE A 406 15.35 -14.34 27.88
N ARG A 407 16.69 -14.31 28.00
CA ARG A 407 17.40 -14.58 29.22
C ARG A 407 18.62 -13.70 29.38
N ILE A 408 19.11 -13.58 30.62
CA ILE A 408 20.41 -12.96 30.89
C ILE A 408 21.50 -13.76 30.14
N ALA A 409 22.40 -13.05 29.51
CA ALA A 409 23.63 -13.59 28.92
C ALA A 409 24.85 -13.11 29.68
N SER A 410 25.86 -13.97 29.80
CA SER A 410 27.14 -13.54 30.37
C SER A 410 27.87 -12.60 29.41
N GLN A 411 28.87 -11.88 29.92
CA GLN A 411 29.69 -11.03 29.06
C GLN A 411 30.49 -11.87 28.06
N GLU A 412 30.96 -13.05 28.47
CA GLU A 412 31.68 -13.97 27.59
C GLU A 412 30.80 -14.48 26.45
N GLU A 413 29.56 -14.88 26.73
CA GLU A 413 28.60 -15.30 25.70
C GLU A 413 28.37 -14.17 24.70
N THR A 414 28.18 -12.95 25.21
CA THR A 414 27.90 -11.77 24.38
C THR A 414 29.10 -11.41 23.52
N GLU A 415 30.29 -11.37 24.05
CA GLU A 415 31.51 -11.07 23.27
C GLU A 415 31.81 -12.19 22.25
N ALA A 416 31.64 -13.45 22.60
CA ALA A 416 31.81 -14.57 21.67
C ALA A 416 30.86 -14.48 20.48
N TYR A 417 29.62 -14.07 20.71
CA TYR A 417 28.65 -13.84 19.64
C TYR A 417 29.12 -12.72 18.71
N PHE A 418 29.55 -11.57 19.24
CA PHE A 418 29.99 -10.43 18.42
C PHE A 418 31.30 -10.71 17.68
N GLU A 419 32.20 -11.48 18.26
CA GLU A 419 33.39 -11.94 17.52
C GLU A 419 33.03 -12.85 16.36
N LYS A 420 32.05 -13.74 16.52
CA LYS A 420 31.59 -14.67 15.49
C LYS A 420 30.97 -13.92 14.28
N ILE A 421 30.22 -12.84 14.54
CA ILE A 421 29.54 -12.05 13.47
C ILE A 421 30.38 -10.86 12.99
N ARG A 422 31.56 -10.66 13.56
CA ARG A 422 32.46 -9.58 13.13
C ARG A 422 32.80 -9.75 11.66
N PRO A 423 32.62 -8.70 10.83
CA PRO A 423 33.08 -8.74 9.45
C PRO A 423 34.57 -9.06 9.39
N SER A 424 34.99 -9.88 8.44
CA SER A 424 36.40 -10.09 8.17
C SER A 424 37.09 -8.76 7.91
N LYS A 425 38.32 -8.59 8.41
CA LYS A 425 39.10 -7.39 8.13
C LYS A 425 39.23 -7.22 6.63
N THR A 426 38.70 -6.11 6.12
CA THR A 426 38.92 -5.74 4.73
C THR A 426 40.40 -5.37 4.60
N SER A 427 41.16 -6.15 3.86
CA SER A 427 42.51 -5.75 3.46
C SER A 427 42.38 -4.72 2.36
N PHE A 428 42.68 -3.48 2.66
CA PHE A 428 42.83 -2.49 1.61
C PHE A 428 44.19 -2.74 0.93
N PRO A 429 44.27 -2.73 -0.41
CA PRO A 429 45.54 -2.72 -1.10
C PRO A 429 46.40 -1.53 -0.59
N GLU A 430 47.69 -1.73 -0.46
CA GLU A 430 48.58 -0.60 -0.15
C GLU A 430 48.39 0.49 -1.19
N ARG A 431 48.29 1.72 -0.71
CA ARG A 431 48.10 2.88 -1.58
C ARG A 431 49.37 3.05 -2.41
N ASN A 432 49.26 3.01 -3.73
CA ASN A 432 50.40 3.37 -4.59
C ASN A 432 50.61 4.89 -4.55
N LEU A 433 51.55 5.33 -3.74
CA LEU A 433 51.89 6.73 -3.55
C LEU A 433 52.91 7.25 -4.61
N ASP A 434 53.36 6.38 -5.51
CA ASP A 434 54.31 6.76 -6.57
C ASP A 434 53.62 7.46 -7.74
N TYR A 435 52.25 7.50 -7.73
CA TYR A 435 51.46 8.20 -8.73
C TYR A 435 51.11 9.60 -8.26
N ASP A 436 51.91 10.59 -8.74
CA ASP A 436 51.75 12.00 -8.40
C ASP A 436 51.22 12.87 -9.58
N GLN A 437 50.85 12.21 -10.70
CA GLN A 437 50.38 12.89 -11.91
C GLN A 437 48.90 12.69 -12.16
N ILE A 438 48.27 13.70 -12.78
CA ILE A 438 46.89 13.59 -13.27
C ILE A 438 46.89 12.70 -14.50
N ALA A 439 46.32 11.46 -14.38
CA ALA A 439 46.12 10.55 -15.49
C ALA A 439 44.75 10.75 -16.14
N GLN A 440 44.63 10.51 -17.45
CA GLN A 440 43.34 10.42 -18.11
C GLN A 440 42.61 9.15 -17.65
N LEU A 441 41.28 9.20 -17.59
CA LEU A 441 40.45 8.07 -17.10
C LEU A 441 40.69 6.79 -17.93
N SER A 442 41.04 6.93 -19.23
CA SER A 442 41.38 5.84 -20.15
C SER A 442 42.71 5.15 -19.82
N ASP A 443 43.59 5.83 -19.07
CA ASP A 443 44.95 5.36 -18.77
C ASP A 443 45.04 4.74 -17.37
N ILE A 444 43.92 4.74 -16.63
CA ILE A 444 43.82 4.14 -15.29
C ILE A 444 43.45 2.67 -15.42
N ASP A 445 44.40 1.81 -15.09
CA ASP A 445 44.14 0.37 -14.96
C ASP A 445 44.06 -0.08 -13.49
N PHE A 446 43.76 -1.37 -13.27
CA PHE A 446 43.63 -1.94 -11.92
C PHE A 446 44.93 -1.85 -11.08
N SER A 447 46.08 -1.71 -11.70
CA SER A 447 47.37 -1.54 -10.99
C SER A 447 47.54 -0.12 -10.42
N MET A 448 46.82 0.85 -10.98
CA MET A 448 46.85 2.25 -10.58
C MET A 448 45.75 2.59 -9.58
N SER A 449 44.65 1.82 -9.53
CA SER A 449 43.56 1.99 -8.57
C SER A 449 43.81 1.16 -7.31
N SER A 450 44.46 1.73 -6.36
CA SER A 450 44.62 1.18 -5.02
C SER A 450 43.51 1.66 -4.10
N ALA A 451 42.24 1.49 -4.47
CA ALA A 451 41.11 1.79 -3.58
C ALA A 451 39.94 0.87 -3.86
#